data_99bdd54f0b75f03688e7e4fe477f84d4
#
_entry.id   99bdd54f0b75f03688e7e4fe477f84d4
#
_cell.length_a   1.000
_cell.length_b   1.000
_cell.length_c   1.000
_cell.angle_alpha   90.00
_cell.angle_beta   90.00
_cell.angle_gamma   90.00
#
_symmetry.space_group_name_H-M   'P 1'
#
loop_
_entity.id
_entity.type
_entity.pdbx_description
1 polymer ?
#
loop_
_entity_poly.entity_id
_entity_poly.type
_entity_poly.pdbx_seq_one_letter_code
_entity_poly.pdbx_strand_id
1 'polypeptide(L)'
;KFYIFVKAQNGAITPSSIVITANGQNLTANGAFSTTAGTLSSSFENGDTIDGVSLSTNDRILIKDQGTASENGIYVVKSSGAPDRSGDMAASSEASGDFTFITEGTVNGDHGFVCTSNSGSDTVGTHSLSFTQFSGAGQITAGDGLEKSGNTLSIDAKSNSGIVIDSTELSLNLGASSITGTLAVGDGGTGATTLD
;
A
#
# COMPACT_ATOMS: atom_id res chain seq x y z
N LYS A 1 21.95 4.09 17.63
CA LYS A 1 22.42 5.27 16.85
C LYS A 1 23.78 4.91 16.27
N PHE A 2 23.87 4.83 14.96
CA PHE A 2 25.14 4.70 14.25
C PHE A 2 25.65 6.07 13.91
N TYR A 3 26.92 6.32 14.17
CA TYR A 3 27.62 7.52 13.72
C TYR A 3 28.66 7.08 12.70
N ILE A 4 28.60 7.64 11.48
CA ILE A 4 29.60 7.42 10.46
C ILE A 4 30.49 8.67 10.44
N PHE A 5 31.77 8.50 10.75
CA PHE A 5 32.76 9.55 10.59
C PHE A 5 33.48 9.34 9.26
N VAL A 6 33.28 10.23 8.31
CA VAL A 6 34.08 10.27 7.09
C VAL A 6 35.22 11.27 7.31
N LYS A 7 36.45 10.79 7.35
CA LYS A 7 37.64 11.67 7.43
C LYS A 7 38.14 11.99 6.03
N ALA A 8 38.07 13.25 5.66
CA ALA A 8 38.73 13.74 4.46
C ALA A 8 40.24 13.75 4.64
N GLN A 9 40.98 13.16 3.72
CA GLN A 9 42.42 13.34 3.56
C GLN A 9 42.64 14.31 2.42
N ASN A 10 43.07 15.52 2.75
CA ASN A 10 43.46 16.60 1.80
C ASN A 10 42.33 17.06 0.82
N GLY A 11 41.40 17.84 1.32
CA GLY A 11 40.43 18.55 0.48
C GLY A 11 38.98 18.27 0.83
N ALA A 12 38.09 19.11 0.38
CA ALA A 12 36.64 18.90 0.55
C ALA A 12 36.20 17.63 -0.18
N ILE A 13 35.59 16.69 0.55
CA ILE A 13 34.90 15.58 -0.08
C ILE A 13 33.53 16.09 -0.47
N THR A 14 33.24 16.13 -1.75
CA THR A 14 31.90 16.16 -2.29
C THR A 14 31.54 14.72 -2.64
N PRO A 15 30.92 13.96 -1.75
CA PRO A 15 30.52 12.59 -2.08
C PRO A 15 29.41 12.65 -3.11
N SER A 16 29.64 12.08 -4.27
CA SER A 16 28.58 11.83 -5.26
C SER A 16 27.68 10.67 -4.85
N SER A 17 28.14 9.85 -3.91
CA SER A 17 27.33 8.81 -3.26
C SER A 17 28.04 8.32 -2.00
N ILE A 18 27.27 8.01 -0.96
CA ILE A 18 27.73 7.27 0.22
C ILE A 18 27.02 5.93 0.21
N VAL A 19 27.74 4.86 -0.10
CA VAL A 19 27.22 3.51 0.02
C VAL A 19 27.58 3.00 1.41
N ILE A 20 26.58 2.74 2.24
CA ILE A 20 26.76 2.13 3.56
C ILE A 20 26.43 0.65 3.42
N THR A 21 27.47 -0.18 3.48
CA THR A 21 27.31 -1.63 3.47
C THR A 21 27.49 -2.15 4.89
N ALA A 22 26.50 -2.81 5.45
CA ALA A 22 26.62 -3.58 6.69
C ALA A 22 26.45 -5.06 6.37
N ASN A 23 27.47 -5.87 6.69
CA ASN A 23 27.50 -7.33 6.48
C ASN A 23 27.25 -7.79 5.03
N GLY A 24 27.73 -7.03 4.03
CA GLY A 24 27.53 -7.38 2.63
C GLY A 24 26.10 -7.19 2.11
N GLN A 25 25.24 -6.64 2.91
CA GLN A 25 23.89 -6.25 2.53
C GLN A 25 23.85 -4.74 2.30
N ASN A 26 23.36 -4.32 1.17
CA ASN A 26 22.96 -2.92 1.00
C ASN A 26 21.88 -2.61 2.03
N LEU A 27 22.06 -1.53 2.80
CA LEU A 27 20.99 -1.01 3.62
C LEU A 27 19.94 -0.44 2.66
N THR A 28 19.02 -1.27 2.25
CA THR A 28 17.74 -0.79 1.75
C THR A 28 17.00 -0.26 2.96
N ALA A 29 17.17 1.02 3.28
CA ALA A 29 16.23 1.68 4.14
C ALA A 29 14.86 1.57 3.48
N ASN A 30 13.82 1.40 4.28
CA ASN A 30 12.45 1.65 3.82
C ASN A 30 12.34 3.15 3.51
N GLY A 31 12.87 3.54 2.39
CA GLY A 31 13.00 4.92 1.95
C GLY A 31 14.29 5.10 1.18
N ALA A 32 14.19 5.60 -0.01
CA ALA A 32 15.36 6.00 -0.78
C ALA A 32 16.00 7.22 -0.15
N PHE A 33 17.32 7.30 -0.22
CA PHE A 33 18.06 8.50 0.13
C PHE A 33 18.25 9.31 -1.14
N SER A 34 17.89 10.57 -1.14
CA SER A 34 18.21 11.49 -2.23
C SER A 34 19.26 12.48 -1.80
N THR A 35 20.20 12.72 -2.69
CA THR A 35 21.21 13.78 -2.54
C THR A 35 20.83 15.03 -3.32
N THR A 36 19.86 14.93 -4.22
CA THR A 36 19.39 16.03 -5.06
C THR A 36 17.87 15.94 -5.18
N ALA A 37 17.18 17.05 -5.09
CA ALA A 37 15.73 17.11 -5.23
C ALA A 37 15.29 16.38 -6.51
N GLY A 38 14.37 15.45 -6.33
CA GLY A 38 13.83 14.67 -7.44
C GLY A 38 14.69 13.52 -7.95
N THR A 39 15.81 13.21 -7.28
CA THR A 39 16.70 12.11 -7.65
C THR A 39 16.85 11.13 -6.51
N LEU A 40 16.55 9.87 -6.73
CA LEU A 40 16.79 8.80 -5.76
C LEU A 40 18.28 8.44 -5.75
N SER A 41 18.85 8.31 -4.55
CA SER A 41 20.26 7.89 -4.36
C SER A 41 20.40 6.42 -4.00
N SER A 42 19.31 5.68 -3.80
CA SER A 42 19.37 4.24 -3.58
C SER A 42 19.23 3.48 -4.89
N SER A 43 19.84 2.31 -4.91
CA SER A 43 19.63 1.36 -5.98
C SER A 43 18.16 0.92 -5.97
N PHE A 44 17.53 0.97 -7.05
CA PHE A 44 16.43 0.18 -7.54
C PHE A 44 16.85 -0.14 -8.97
N GLU A 45 17.96 -0.86 -9.08
CA GLU A 45 18.57 -1.17 -10.37
C GLU A 45 18.14 -2.57 -10.84
N ASN A 46 18.55 -2.92 -12.04
CA ASN A 46 18.31 -4.25 -12.58
C ASN A 46 18.80 -5.34 -11.64
N GLY A 47 17.93 -6.29 -11.30
CA GLY A 47 18.20 -7.39 -10.36
C GLY A 47 17.80 -7.10 -8.91
N ASP A 48 17.53 -5.86 -8.55
CA ASP A 48 16.95 -5.54 -7.23
C ASP A 48 15.50 -6.04 -7.12
N THR A 49 14.97 -6.03 -5.91
CA THR A 49 13.60 -6.48 -5.66
C THR A 49 12.80 -5.38 -4.98
N ILE A 50 11.60 -5.12 -5.49
CA ILE A 50 10.60 -4.26 -4.86
C ILE A 50 9.27 -5.00 -4.79
N ASP A 51 8.65 -5.02 -3.63
CA ASP A 51 7.34 -5.68 -3.39
C ASP A 51 7.28 -7.14 -3.91
N GLY A 52 8.40 -7.89 -3.76
CA GLY A 52 8.51 -9.28 -4.21
C GLY A 52 8.79 -9.46 -5.70
N VAL A 53 8.85 -8.39 -6.47
CA VAL A 53 9.15 -8.42 -7.92
C VAL A 53 10.61 -8.11 -8.16
N SER A 54 11.28 -8.95 -8.96
CA SER A 54 12.66 -8.72 -9.40
C SER A 54 12.65 -7.72 -10.54
N LEU A 55 13.38 -6.61 -10.38
CA LEU A 55 13.41 -5.52 -11.33
C LEU A 55 14.27 -5.82 -12.54
N SER A 56 13.82 -5.37 -13.69
CA SER A 56 14.55 -5.39 -14.96
C SER A 56 14.81 -3.97 -15.46
N THR A 57 15.86 -3.78 -16.24
CA THR A 57 16.14 -2.49 -16.91
C THR A 57 14.93 -2.05 -17.74
N ASN A 58 14.53 -0.80 -17.59
CA ASN A 58 13.35 -0.15 -18.16
C ASN A 58 12.02 -0.47 -17.49
N ASP A 59 11.97 -1.26 -16.42
CA ASP A 59 10.77 -1.39 -15.63
C ASP A 59 10.38 -0.03 -15.05
N ARG A 60 9.07 0.21 -14.95
CA ARG A 60 8.52 1.40 -14.32
C ARG A 60 8.11 1.05 -12.91
N ILE A 61 8.57 1.83 -11.96
CA ILE A 61 8.28 1.62 -10.54
C ILE A 61 7.65 2.87 -9.94
N LEU A 62 6.65 2.67 -9.08
CA LEU A 62 6.11 3.73 -8.24
C LEU A 62 6.87 3.72 -6.91
N ILE A 63 7.54 4.83 -6.62
CA ILE A 63 8.17 5.08 -5.33
C ILE A 63 7.27 6.04 -4.56
N LYS A 64 6.77 5.61 -3.41
CA LYS A 64 5.88 6.39 -2.55
C LYS A 64 6.30 6.25 -1.09
N ASP A 65 5.76 7.10 -0.23
CA ASP A 65 5.99 7.07 1.22
C ASP A 65 7.47 7.24 1.62
N GLN A 66 8.23 8.03 0.81
CA GLN A 66 9.61 8.33 1.11
C GLN A 66 9.74 9.26 2.31
N GLY A 67 10.84 9.13 3.06
CA GLY A 67 11.18 10.08 4.14
C GLY A 67 11.30 11.52 3.64
N THR A 68 11.75 11.70 2.41
CA THR A 68 11.72 12.96 1.66
C THR A 68 10.65 12.86 0.59
N ALA A 69 9.45 13.31 0.89
CA ALA A 69 8.28 13.10 0.05
C ALA A 69 8.34 13.76 -1.34
N SER A 70 9.27 14.71 -1.58
CA SER A 70 9.56 15.25 -2.91
C SER A 70 10.23 14.22 -3.85
N GLU A 71 10.69 13.11 -3.31
CA GLU A 71 11.23 11.99 -4.06
C GLU A 71 10.17 11.01 -4.54
N ASN A 72 8.96 11.09 -3.99
CA ASN A 72 7.86 10.26 -4.45
C ASN A 72 7.58 10.49 -5.94
N GLY A 73 7.18 9.44 -6.64
CA GLY A 73 6.86 9.51 -8.07
C GLY A 73 7.16 8.23 -8.81
N ILE A 74 7.05 8.30 -10.12
CA ILE A 74 7.28 7.17 -11.03
C ILE A 74 8.70 7.27 -11.60
N TYR A 75 9.39 6.13 -11.59
CA TYR A 75 10.78 6.01 -12.01
C TYR A 75 10.96 4.88 -13.00
N VAL A 76 12.05 4.94 -13.76
CA VAL A 76 12.48 3.92 -14.72
C VAL A 76 13.77 3.29 -14.24
N VAL A 77 13.76 1.98 -14.09
CA VAL A 77 14.90 1.17 -13.63
C VAL A 77 16.02 1.18 -14.66
N LYS A 78 17.24 1.37 -14.17
CA LYS A 78 18.47 1.31 -14.99
C LYS A 78 19.19 -0.03 -14.86
N SER A 79 20.10 -0.28 -15.76
CA SER A 79 21.00 -1.45 -15.69
C SER A 79 21.91 -1.42 -14.46
N SER A 80 22.20 -0.21 -13.94
CA SER A 80 22.96 -0.01 -12.71
C SER A 80 22.70 1.38 -12.13
N GLY A 81 22.76 1.51 -10.81
CA GLY A 81 22.58 2.76 -10.06
C GLY A 81 21.13 3.20 -9.93
N ALA A 82 20.90 4.30 -9.24
CA ALA A 82 19.55 4.81 -8.93
C ALA A 82 18.72 5.02 -10.21
N PRO A 83 17.41 4.71 -10.17
CA PRO A 83 16.54 4.87 -11.32
C PRO A 83 16.34 6.34 -11.68
N ASP A 84 16.01 6.60 -12.93
CA ASP A 84 15.68 7.94 -13.40
C ASP A 84 14.19 8.20 -13.27
N ARG A 85 13.77 9.45 -13.05
CA ARG A 85 12.35 9.80 -13.11
C ARG A 85 11.79 9.49 -14.50
N SER A 86 10.58 8.96 -14.52
CA SER A 86 9.91 8.71 -15.79
C SER A 86 9.58 10.02 -16.52
N GLY A 87 9.51 9.96 -17.85
CA GLY A 87 9.30 11.16 -18.66
C GLY A 87 7.93 11.82 -18.43
N ASP A 88 6.93 11.04 -18.06
CA ASP A 88 5.57 11.51 -17.73
C ASP A 88 5.45 12.04 -16.28
N MET A 89 6.49 11.87 -15.47
CA MET A 89 6.59 12.44 -14.12
C MET A 89 7.97 13.05 -13.92
N ALA A 90 8.41 13.83 -14.90
CA ALA A 90 9.71 14.48 -14.91
C ALA A 90 9.81 15.57 -13.84
N ALA A 91 11.04 15.86 -13.39
CA ALA A 91 11.26 16.96 -12.46
C ALA A 91 10.68 18.28 -13.01
N SER A 92 10.07 19.06 -12.15
CA SER A 92 9.39 20.33 -12.45
C SER A 92 8.05 20.21 -13.19
N SER A 93 7.54 19.00 -13.50
CA SER A 93 6.15 18.82 -13.94
C SER A 93 5.19 18.93 -12.75
N GLU A 94 3.91 19.16 -13.02
CA GLU A 94 2.82 19.08 -12.05
C GLU A 94 2.32 17.63 -11.97
N ALA A 95 1.98 17.17 -10.76
CA ALA A 95 1.59 15.79 -10.51
C ALA A 95 0.16 15.62 -9.95
N SER A 96 -0.56 16.71 -9.74
CA SER A 96 -1.91 16.68 -9.16
C SER A 96 -2.86 15.85 -10.04
N GLY A 97 -3.37 14.76 -9.47
CA GLY A 97 -4.28 13.86 -10.19
C GLY A 97 -3.60 12.84 -11.11
N ASP A 98 -2.28 12.86 -11.25
CA ASP A 98 -1.56 11.79 -11.95
C ASP A 98 -1.82 10.45 -11.26
N PHE A 99 -2.07 9.42 -12.04
CA PHE A 99 -2.35 8.09 -11.51
C PHE A 99 -1.58 7.00 -12.25
N THR A 100 -1.41 5.89 -11.57
CA THR A 100 -0.79 4.69 -12.14
C THR A 100 -1.45 3.44 -11.59
N PHE A 101 -1.39 2.36 -12.35
CA PHE A 101 -1.83 1.04 -11.93
C PHE A 101 -0.61 0.13 -11.79
N ILE A 102 -0.49 -0.54 -10.66
CA ILE A 102 0.59 -1.48 -10.37
C ILE A 102 0.15 -2.85 -10.86
N THR A 103 0.84 -3.39 -11.85
CA THR A 103 0.50 -4.67 -12.46
C THR A 103 1.11 -5.87 -11.75
N GLU A 104 2.19 -5.66 -11.02
CA GLU A 104 2.93 -6.72 -10.33
C GLU A 104 3.32 -6.29 -8.92
N GLY A 105 3.28 -7.21 -7.97
CA GLY A 105 3.64 -6.98 -6.57
C GLY A 105 2.92 -7.95 -5.63
N THR A 106 3.56 -8.26 -4.51
CA THR A 106 2.99 -9.15 -3.49
C THR A 106 1.90 -8.43 -2.67
N VAL A 107 2.08 -7.13 -2.42
CA VAL A 107 1.19 -6.32 -1.60
C VAL A 107 0.41 -5.32 -2.45
N ASN A 108 1.07 -4.70 -3.43
CA ASN A 108 0.49 -3.62 -4.22
C ASN A 108 0.13 -4.03 -5.65
N GLY A 109 0.31 -5.29 -6.03
CA GLY A 109 -0.15 -5.80 -7.32
C GLY A 109 -1.66 -5.60 -7.49
N ASP A 110 -2.09 -5.26 -8.70
CA ASP A 110 -3.49 -4.96 -9.07
C ASP A 110 -4.12 -3.77 -8.33
N HIS A 111 -3.28 -2.84 -7.85
CA HIS A 111 -3.73 -1.63 -7.16
C HIS A 111 -3.47 -0.38 -8.00
N GLY A 112 -4.43 0.55 -7.96
CA GLY A 112 -4.32 1.88 -8.56
C GLY A 112 -3.96 2.93 -7.51
N PHE A 113 -3.00 3.78 -7.83
CA PHE A 113 -2.57 4.90 -6.99
C PHE A 113 -2.72 6.21 -7.74
N VAL A 114 -3.14 7.26 -7.04
CA VAL A 114 -3.29 8.61 -7.57
C VAL A 114 -2.50 9.59 -6.70
N CYS A 115 -1.85 10.56 -7.32
CA CYS A 115 -1.24 11.67 -6.62
C CYS A 115 -2.34 12.61 -6.09
N THR A 116 -2.40 12.74 -4.77
CA THR A 116 -3.40 13.56 -4.07
C THR A 116 -2.86 14.91 -3.61
N SER A 117 -1.63 15.26 -3.99
CA SER A 117 -1.11 16.60 -3.78
C SER A 117 -1.89 17.62 -4.59
N ASN A 118 -2.20 18.76 -3.97
CA ASN A 118 -3.01 19.80 -4.62
C ASN A 118 -2.20 20.59 -5.64
N SER A 119 -2.83 21.01 -6.72
CA SER A 119 -2.25 21.96 -7.70
C SER A 119 -1.64 23.18 -7.01
N GLY A 120 -0.45 23.55 -7.44
CA GLY A 120 0.40 24.59 -6.83
C GLY A 120 1.27 24.11 -5.65
N SER A 121 1.08 22.83 -5.20
CA SER A 121 1.93 22.16 -4.21
C SER A 121 2.28 20.73 -4.67
N ASP A 122 2.39 20.53 -5.96
CA ASP A 122 2.49 19.24 -6.63
C ASP A 122 3.63 19.15 -7.64
N THR A 123 4.54 20.14 -7.65
CA THR A 123 5.71 20.14 -8.55
C THR A 123 6.66 19.01 -8.20
N VAL A 124 6.86 18.10 -9.13
CA VAL A 124 7.72 16.93 -9.01
C VAL A 124 9.17 17.33 -8.68
N GLY A 125 9.73 16.70 -7.67
CA GLY A 125 11.08 16.96 -7.20
C GLY A 125 11.23 18.21 -6.32
N THR A 126 10.18 19.01 -6.16
CA THR A 126 10.17 20.23 -5.35
C THR A 126 9.24 20.09 -4.16
N HIS A 127 7.98 19.73 -4.43
CA HIS A 127 6.97 19.59 -3.40
C HIS A 127 6.87 18.16 -2.88
N SER A 128 6.36 18.03 -1.66
CA SER A 128 6.02 16.73 -1.08
C SER A 128 4.84 16.14 -1.84
N LEU A 129 5.06 15.03 -2.52
CA LEU A 129 4.01 14.32 -3.24
C LEU A 129 3.42 13.20 -2.38
N SER A 130 2.11 13.10 -2.38
CA SER A 130 1.36 12.05 -1.69
C SER A 130 0.62 11.18 -2.69
N PHE A 131 0.79 9.86 -2.60
CA PHE A 131 0.08 8.90 -3.41
C PHE A 131 -0.89 8.12 -2.54
N THR A 132 -2.16 8.11 -2.94
CA THR A 132 -3.22 7.37 -2.24
C THR A 132 -3.77 6.32 -3.17
N GLN A 133 -4.00 5.14 -2.64
CA GLN A 133 -4.64 4.07 -3.37
C GLN A 133 -6.12 4.42 -3.61
N PHE A 134 -6.57 4.30 -4.85
CA PHE A 134 -7.96 4.55 -5.25
C PHE A 134 -8.66 3.29 -5.78
N SER A 135 -7.90 2.27 -6.18
CA SER A 135 -8.47 1.00 -6.61
C SER A 135 -7.59 -0.17 -6.18
N GLY A 136 -8.22 -1.29 -5.94
CA GLY A 136 -7.55 -2.56 -5.64
C GLY A 136 -8.58 -3.67 -5.55
N ALA A 137 -8.49 -4.63 -6.47
CA ALA A 137 -9.30 -5.85 -6.43
C ALA A 137 -8.76 -6.73 -5.29
N GLY A 138 -9.17 -6.53 -4.10
CA GLY A 138 -8.67 -7.34 -2.99
C GLY A 138 -8.59 -6.63 -1.65
N GLN A 139 -8.78 -5.32 -1.65
CA GLN A 139 -8.60 -4.47 -0.47
C GLN A 139 -9.61 -4.67 0.65
N ILE A 140 -10.79 -5.19 0.33
CA ILE A 140 -11.78 -5.46 1.37
C ILE A 140 -11.48 -6.84 1.94
N THR A 141 -11.06 -6.88 3.19
CA THR A 141 -10.94 -8.12 3.95
C THR A 141 -12.26 -8.36 4.67
N ALA A 142 -12.84 -9.54 4.50
CA ALA A 142 -13.97 -9.93 5.30
C ALA A 142 -13.53 -10.15 6.75
N GLY A 143 -14.19 -9.48 7.68
CA GLY A 143 -14.07 -9.77 9.11
C GLY A 143 -14.98 -10.91 9.53
N ASP A 144 -14.99 -11.23 10.84
CA ASP A 144 -15.83 -12.28 11.40
C ASP A 144 -17.34 -12.04 11.06
N GLY A 145 -18.01 -13.08 10.60
CA GLY A 145 -19.41 -13.02 10.19
C GLY A 145 -19.63 -12.53 8.76
N LEU A 146 -18.56 -12.27 8.02
CA LEU A 146 -18.60 -11.94 6.60
C LEU A 146 -17.73 -12.91 5.81
N GLU A 147 -18.14 -13.21 4.59
CA GLU A 147 -17.30 -13.91 3.62
C GLU A 147 -17.08 -13.03 2.38
N LYS A 148 -15.94 -13.20 1.73
CA LYS A 148 -15.58 -12.49 0.50
C LYS A 148 -15.35 -13.49 -0.63
N SER A 149 -16.03 -13.26 -1.75
CA SER A 149 -15.81 -14.00 -2.99
C SER A 149 -15.63 -13.00 -4.14
N GLY A 150 -14.41 -12.89 -4.66
CA GLY A 150 -14.06 -11.85 -5.64
C GLY A 150 -14.33 -10.45 -5.09
N ASN A 151 -15.18 -9.68 -5.76
CA ASN A 151 -15.57 -8.33 -5.35
C ASN A 151 -16.89 -8.28 -4.55
N THR A 152 -17.43 -9.44 -4.20
CA THR A 152 -18.67 -9.55 -3.43
C THR A 152 -18.37 -9.85 -1.97
N LEU A 153 -18.96 -9.06 -1.09
CA LEU A 153 -18.97 -9.28 0.34
C LEU A 153 -20.35 -9.81 0.75
N SER A 154 -20.39 -10.94 1.41
CA SER A 154 -21.62 -11.64 1.85
C SER A 154 -21.60 -11.83 3.35
N ILE A 155 -22.76 -12.06 3.92
CA ILE A 155 -22.86 -12.49 5.31
C ILE A 155 -22.52 -13.99 5.38
N ASP A 156 -21.55 -14.33 6.20
CA ASP A 156 -21.21 -15.71 6.56
C ASP A 156 -22.09 -16.15 7.74
N ALA A 157 -23.32 -16.47 7.46
CA ALA A 157 -24.25 -16.89 8.47
C ALA A 157 -24.13 -18.40 8.73
N LYS A 158 -23.97 -18.76 10.00
CA LYS A 158 -24.02 -20.17 10.41
C LYS A 158 -25.33 -20.79 9.91
N SER A 159 -25.26 -22.00 9.38
CA SER A 159 -26.47 -22.76 8.94
C SER A 159 -27.55 -22.78 10.04
N ASN A 160 -28.77 -22.44 9.66
CA ASN A 160 -29.93 -22.32 10.56
C ASN A 160 -29.74 -21.32 11.73
N SER A 161 -28.89 -20.31 11.59
CA SER A 161 -28.66 -19.31 12.64
C SER A 161 -29.83 -18.37 12.89
N GLY A 162 -30.84 -18.41 12.05
CA GLY A 162 -31.96 -17.47 12.08
C GLY A 162 -31.73 -16.18 11.30
N ILE A 163 -30.52 -15.95 10.85
CA ILE A 163 -30.22 -14.84 9.94
C ILE A 163 -30.56 -15.32 8.52
N VAL A 164 -31.45 -14.65 7.84
CA VAL A 164 -31.84 -14.94 6.47
C VAL A 164 -31.85 -13.68 5.61
N ILE A 165 -31.53 -13.83 4.34
CA ILE A 165 -31.75 -12.80 3.34
C ILE A 165 -33.04 -13.11 2.63
N ASP A 166 -34.05 -12.27 2.83
CA ASP A 166 -35.32 -12.35 2.14
C ASP A 166 -35.36 -11.33 1.02
N SER A 167 -35.33 -11.83 -0.20
CA SER A 167 -35.17 -11.01 -1.41
C SER A 167 -33.88 -10.20 -1.41
N THR A 168 -33.85 -8.99 -0.86
CA THR A 168 -32.71 -8.07 -0.78
C THR A 168 -32.47 -7.57 0.65
N GLU A 169 -33.26 -8.03 1.61
CA GLU A 169 -33.23 -7.55 2.98
C GLU A 169 -32.74 -8.61 3.95
N LEU A 170 -31.96 -8.17 4.94
CA LEU A 170 -31.53 -9.01 6.04
C LEU A 170 -32.68 -9.11 7.03
N SER A 171 -33.11 -10.32 7.34
CA SER A 171 -34.19 -10.58 8.29
C SER A 171 -33.79 -11.63 9.31
N LEU A 172 -34.59 -11.77 10.36
CA LEU A 172 -34.40 -12.73 11.43
C LEU A 172 -35.52 -13.75 11.41
N ASN A 173 -35.19 -15.02 11.23
CA ASN A 173 -36.12 -16.14 11.36
C ASN A 173 -35.97 -16.79 12.75
N LEU A 174 -36.83 -16.42 13.68
CA LEU A 174 -36.83 -16.96 15.06
C LEU A 174 -37.17 -18.45 15.15
N GLY A 175 -37.73 -19.04 14.09
CA GLY A 175 -37.99 -20.47 14.01
C GLY A 175 -36.80 -21.32 13.60
N ALA A 176 -35.62 -20.72 13.32
CA ALA A 176 -34.44 -21.47 12.92
C ALA A 176 -33.89 -22.34 14.05
N SER A 177 -33.53 -23.58 13.72
CA SER A 177 -33.14 -24.59 14.70
C SER A 177 -31.81 -24.30 15.44
N SER A 178 -30.98 -23.40 14.90
CA SER A 178 -29.72 -23.00 15.54
C SER A 178 -29.86 -21.82 16.50
N ILE A 179 -31.03 -21.20 16.61
CA ILE A 179 -31.32 -20.24 17.66
C ILE A 179 -31.57 -21.02 18.94
N THR A 180 -30.64 -20.93 19.87
CA THR A 180 -30.67 -21.64 21.15
C THR A 180 -30.60 -20.64 22.29
N GLY A 181 -31.26 -20.99 23.40
CA GLY A 181 -31.29 -20.13 24.58
C GLY A 181 -32.72 -19.74 24.94
N THR A 182 -32.84 -19.03 26.05
CA THR A 182 -34.13 -18.53 26.55
C THR A 182 -34.20 -17.02 26.22
N LEU A 183 -35.23 -16.63 25.47
CA LEU A 183 -35.53 -15.21 25.30
C LEU A 183 -36.12 -14.67 26.60
N ALA A 184 -35.57 -13.61 27.15
CA ALA A 184 -36.08 -13.02 28.40
C ALA A 184 -37.53 -12.50 28.21
N VAL A 185 -38.29 -12.47 29.28
CA VAL A 185 -39.70 -12.01 29.24
C VAL A 185 -39.79 -10.54 28.78
N GLY A 186 -38.80 -9.72 29.15
CA GLY A 186 -38.70 -8.33 28.70
C GLY A 186 -38.47 -8.17 27.20
N ASP A 187 -37.94 -9.19 26.53
CA ASP A 187 -37.66 -9.23 25.08
C ASP A 187 -38.77 -10.01 24.33
N GLY A 188 -39.85 -10.29 24.96
CA GLY A 188 -41.01 -10.98 24.37
C GLY A 188 -40.98 -12.51 24.47
N GLY A 189 -40.02 -13.10 25.19
CA GLY A 189 -39.96 -14.53 25.47
C GLY A 189 -40.84 -14.94 26.65
N THR A 190 -41.15 -16.24 26.75
CA THR A 190 -41.85 -16.80 27.92
C THR A 190 -40.93 -16.94 29.14
N GLY A 191 -39.61 -16.82 28.97
CA GLY A 191 -38.63 -17.08 29.99
C GLY A 191 -38.40 -18.58 30.26
N ALA A 192 -39.05 -19.46 29.49
CA ALA A 192 -38.97 -20.90 29.67
C ALA A 192 -38.26 -21.58 28.48
N THR A 193 -37.54 -22.64 28.77
CA THR A 193 -36.90 -23.50 27.74
C THR A 193 -37.83 -24.60 27.24
N THR A 194 -38.90 -24.83 27.96
CA THR A 194 -39.97 -25.81 27.60
C THR A 194 -41.34 -25.16 27.83
N LEU A 195 -42.31 -25.49 27.00
CA LEU A 195 -43.73 -25.21 27.24
C LEU A 195 -44.31 -26.41 27.98
N ASP A 196 -44.89 -26.20 29.16
CA ASP A 196 -45.67 -27.18 29.87
C ASP A 196 -47.08 -27.23 29.30
#